data_b17c1dc121d9f5d12bab4d86a3bdf34c
#
_entry.id   b17c1dc121d9f5d12bab4d86a3bdf34c
#
_cell.length_a   1.000
_cell.length_b   1.000
_cell.length_c   1.000
_cell.angle_alpha   90.00
_cell.angle_beta   90.00
_cell.angle_gamma   90.00
#
_symmetry.space_group_name_H-M   'P 1'
#
loop_
_entity.id
_entity.type
_entity.pdbx_description
1 polymer ?
#
loop_
_entity_poly.entity_id
_entity_poly.type
_entity_poly.pdbx_seq_one_letter_code
_entity_poly.pdbx_strand_id
1 'polypeptide(L)'
;MSECLELGLHAVAMSRASGLWSAMKIVTPVADGSGTITFPVLDADPILPTVDVDGARWVSHPSAQFLGPRMIEVEREFREIRLPLAQRYGIENRLNRVTANPRDAWIGFVATGFTYFAMLEAFRRIGLDGLAAIEAAGIRLLHLRMPVPFNPELIRSFSEGLDEIVVVEEKNPTLEWLIKDALYNRGHHARVLGKTDEQGATLMRSWGQLDADAICAGLRSRLTGRVGDRLALEPPPVRERALIPLTVNRTPFFCSGCPHNWGTKVPDGALVGAGTGCHGMTLLMDEKRVGESIGITAMGNEGAQWVGMEPFVAEHHLFQNYGDGTFFHSAQLALQYCVGAKKDITFKILYNGTVAMTGGQDSVSPIEVPELVTLLLAYGLSKVAITT
;
A
#
# COMPACT_ATOMS: atom_id res chain seq x y z
N MET A 1 -3.64 10.24 -10.69
CA MET A 1 -5.08 10.34 -10.28
C MET A 1 -6.04 9.87 -11.37
N SER A 2 -5.98 10.36 -12.62
CA SER A 2 -6.89 9.90 -13.69
C SER A 2 -6.89 8.39 -13.90
N GLU A 3 -5.73 7.74 -13.86
CA GLU A 3 -5.61 6.28 -13.97
C GLU A 3 -6.29 5.51 -12.83
N CYS A 4 -6.47 6.10 -11.64
CA CYS A 4 -7.14 5.42 -10.53
C CYS A 4 -8.58 5.06 -10.87
N LEU A 5 -9.28 5.94 -11.59
CA LEU A 5 -10.66 5.69 -12.02
C LEU A 5 -10.71 4.58 -13.08
N GLU A 6 -9.88 4.69 -14.12
CA GLU A 6 -9.78 3.68 -15.19
C GLU A 6 -9.42 2.30 -14.63
N LEU A 7 -8.35 2.23 -13.82
CA LEU A 7 -7.87 0.97 -13.24
C LEU A 7 -8.85 0.40 -12.22
N GLY A 8 -9.61 1.23 -11.50
CA GLY A 8 -10.67 0.79 -10.61
C GLY A 8 -11.78 0.05 -11.35
N LEU A 9 -12.23 0.57 -12.50
CA LEU A 9 -13.21 -0.11 -13.36
C LEU A 9 -12.66 -1.42 -13.91
N HIS A 10 -11.40 -1.43 -14.39
CA HIS A 10 -10.73 -2.65 -14.83
C HIS A 10 -10.59 -3.68 -13.70
N ALA A 11 -10.28 -3.26 -12.47
CA ALA A 11 -10.16 -4.16 -11.33
C ALA A 11 -11.49 -4.88 -11.04
N VAL A 12 -12.62 -4.15 -11.06
CA VAL A 12 -13.96 -4.74 -10.88
C VAL A 12 -14.29 -5.69 -12.02
N ALA A 13 -14.07 -5.29 -13.27
CA ALA A 13 -14.39 -6.11 -14.45
C ALA A 13 -13.53 -7.40 -14.48
N MET A 14 -12.23 -7.29 -14.21
CA MET A 14 -11.33 -8.44 -14.11
C MET A 14 -11.73 -9.40 -13.00
N SER A 15 -12.06 -8.88 -11.82
CA SER A 15 -12.54 -9.68 -10.70
C SER A 15 -13.79 -10.50 -11.08
N ARG A 16 -14.74 -9.88 -11.74
CA ARG A 16 -15.98 -10.56 -12.19
C ARG A 16 -15.70 -11.60 -13.29
N ALA A 17 -14.80 -11.28 -14.22
CA ALA A 17 -14.47 -12.21 -15.33
C ALA A 17 -13.68 -13.43 -14.82
N SER A 18 -12.74 -13.27 -13.90
CA SER A 18 -11.83 -14.30 -13.44
C SER A 18 -12.25 -15.00 -12.15
N GLY A 19 -13.18 -14.42 -11.39
CA GLY A 19 -13.55 -14.89 -10.05
C GLY A 19 -12.46 -14.67 -8.99
N LEU A 20 -11.42 -13.87 -9.31
CA LEU A 20 -10.35 -13.53 -8.39
C LEU A 20 -10.65 -12.22 -7.66
N TRP A 21 -10.09 -12.07 -6.49
CA TRP A 21 -10.04 -10.77 -5.83
C TRP A 21 -9.06 -9.88 -6.56
N SER A 22 -9.48 -8.65 -6.83
CA SER A 22 -8.61 -7.61 -7.37
C SER A 22 -8.28 -6.60 -6.29
N ALA A 23 -7.04 -6.17 -6.25
CA ALA A 23 -6.57 -5.14 -5.34
C ALA A 23 -5.89 -4.00 -6.11
N MET A 24 -6.17 -2.77 -5.74
CA MET A 24 -5.49 -1.59 -6.25
C MET A 24 -4.74 -0.92 -5.10
N LYS A 25 -3.43 -0.86 -5.20
CA LYS A 25 -2.59 -0.16 -4.23
C LYS A 25 -2.50 1.32 -4.60
N ILE A 26 -3.06 2.18 -3.76
CA ILE A 26 -2.96 3.63 -3.88
C ILE A 26 -1.95 4.12 -2.85
N VAL A 27 -0.81 4.63 -3.33
CA VAL A 27 0.26 5.14 -2.44
C VAL A 27 -0.07 6.53 -1.91
N THR A 28 0.47 6.88 -0.74
CA THR A 28 0.21 8.15 -0.05
C THR A 28 0.30 9.40 -0.94
N PRO A 29 1.33 9.58 -1.80
CA PRO A 29 1.38 10.76 -2.68
C PRO A 29 0.20 10.87 -3.66
N VAL A 30 -0.48 9.77 -3.94
CA VAL A 30 -1.67 9.75 -4.79
C VAL A 30 -2.95 9.89 -3.96
N ALA A 31 -3.03 9.22 -2.80
CA ALA A 31 -4.18 9.24 -1.91
C ALA A 31 -4.40 10.64 -1.27
N ASP A 32 -3.32 11.26 -0.81
CA ASP A 32 -3.35 12.58 -0.16
C ASP A 32 -3.14 13.74 -1.16
N GLY A 33 -2.82 13.40 -2.41
CA GLY A 33 -2.60 14.38 -3.45
C GLY A 33 -3.87 15.09 -3.88
N SER A 34 -3.76 16.36 -4.22
CA SER A 34 -4.84 17.15 -4.82
C SER A 34 -4.38 17.76 -6.15
N GLY A 35 -5.29 17.88 -7.09
CA GLY A 35 -5.00 18.47 -8.40
C GLY A 35 -6.22 18.49 -9.31
N THR A 36 -6.09 19.19 -10.41
CA THR A 36 -7.10 19.19 -11.48
C THR A 36 -6.82 18.03 -12.43
N ILE A 37 -7.83 17.22 -12.70
CA ILE A 37 -7.77 16.15 -13.70
C ILE A 37 -8.78 16.44 -14.79
N THR A 38 -8.41 16.12 -16.04
CA THR A 38 -9.39 15.98 -17.10
C THR A 38 -9.96 14.57 -16.99
N PHE A 39 -11.26 14.44 -16.84
CA PHE A 39 -11.89 13.13 -16.85
C PHE A 39 -11.56 12.46 -18.18
N PRO A 40 -10.92 11.29 -18.19
CA PRO A 40 -10.81 10.52 -19.40
C PRO A 40 -12.23 10.22 -19.85
N VAL A 41 -12.48 10.29 -21.16
CA VAL A 41 -13.67 9.65 -21.70
C VAL A 41 -13.55 8.19 -21.30
N LEU A 42 -14.40 7.74 -20.40
CA LEU A 42 -14.46 6.35 -19.96
C LEU A 42 -15.08 5.53 -21.09
N ASP A 43 -14.35 5.42 -22.16
CA ASP A 43 -14.70 4.62 -23.34
C ASP A 43 -14.29 3.16 -23.09
N ALA A 44 -14.59 2.70 -21.90
CA ALA A 44 -14.11 1.42 -21.48
C ALA A 44 -15.28 0.45 -21.30
N ASP A 45 -15.74 -0.08 -22.40
CA ASP A 45 -16.24 -1.45 -22.37
C ASP A 45 -14.99 -2.37 -22.32
N PRO A 46 -14.59 -2.86 -21.13
CA PRO A 46 -13.42 -3.72 -21.03
C PRO A 46 -13.67 -5.01 -21.82
N ILE A 47 -12.66 -5.46 -22.55
CA ILE A 47 -12.69 -6.76 -23.20
C ILE A 47 -12.71 -7.82 -22.09
N LEU A 48 -13.77 -8.63 -22.06
CA LEU A 48 -13.93 -9.72 -21.10
C LEU A 48 -13.51 -11.05 -21.75
N PRO A 49 -12.29 -11.54 -21.51
CA PRO A 49 -11.87 -12.83 -22.04
C PRO A 49 -12.73 -13.95 -21.46
N THR A 50 -12.98 -14.95 -22.27
CA THR A 50 -13.73 -16.15 -21.88
C THR A 50 -12.88 -17.39 -22.13
N VAL A 51 -13.17 -18.44 -21.40
CA VAL A 51 -12.56 -19.75 -21.57
C VAL A 51 -13.64 -20.83 -21.57
N ASP A 52 -13.49 -21.82 -22.44
CA ASP A 52 -14.38 -22.99 -22.47
C ASP A 52 -13.69 -24.15 -21.74
N VAL A 53 -14.45 -24.81 -20.89
CA VAL A 53 -14.03 -26.00 -20.15
C VAL A 53 -15.08 -27.07 -20.38
N ASP A 54 -14.65 -28.23 -20.81
CA ASP A 54 -15.53 -29.37 -21.14
C ASP A 54 -16.65 -29.02 -22.13
N GLY A 55 -16.37 -28.13 -23.09
CA GLY A 55 -17.31 -27.73 -24.14
C GLY A 55 -18.35 -26.71 -23.74
N ALA A 56 -18.26 -26.14 -22.52
CA ALA A 56 -19.12 -25.08 -22.02
C ALA A 56 -18.30 -23.85 -21.58
N ARG A 57 -18.88 -22.67 -21.77
CA ARG A 57 -18.27 -21.45 -21.24
C ARG A 57 -18.13 -21.52 -19.73
N TRP A 58 -16.91 -21.42 -19.25
CA TRP A 58 -16.63 -21.40 -17.82
C TRP A 58 -17.17 -20.12 -17.18
N VAL A 59 -17.79 -20.28 -16.01
CA VAL A 59 -18.26 -19.17 -15.17
C VAL A 59 -17.77 -19.43 -13.75
N SER A 60 -17.25 -18.39 -13.09
CA SER A 60 -16.78 -18.52 -11.71
C SER A 60 -17.92 -18.81 -10.74
N HIS A 61 -17.78 -19.87 -9.97
CA HIS A 61 -18.67 -20.20 -8.85
C HIS A 61 -17.88 -20.14 -7.54
N PRO A 62 -18.02 -19.05 -6.75
CA PRO A 62 -17.36 -18.95 -5.45
C PRO A 62 -17.77 -20.14 -4.56
N SER A 63 -16.78 -20.77 -3.95
CA SER A 63 -16.99 -21.88 -3.02
C SER A 63 -16.12 -21.68 -1.78
N ALA A 64 -16.71 -21.88 -0.61
CA ALA A 64 -16.02 -21.92 0.67
C ALA A 64 -15.78 -23.36 1.17
N GLN A 65 -15.98 -24.36 0.31
CA GLN A 65 -15.73 -25.76 0.63
C GLN A 65 -14.26 -26.08 0.39
N PHE A 66 -13.47 -26.01 1.46
CA PHE A 66 -12.01 -26.24 1.41
C PHE A 66 -11.61 -27.60 2.02
N LEU A 67 -12.49 -28.59 1.99
CA LEU A 67 -12.23 -29.92 2.54
C LEU A 67 -12.27 -30.99 1.44
N GLY A 68 -11.39 -32.00 1.58
CA GLY A 68 -11.35 -33.17 0.72
C GLY A 68 -11.01 -32.88 -0.75
N PRO A 69 -11.55 -33.68 -1.69
CA PRO A 69 -11.24 -33.53 -3.12
C PRO A 69 -11.57 -32.15 -3.68
N ARG A 70 -12.60 -31.49 -3.16
CA ARG A 70 -13.02 -30.18 -3.65
C ARG A 70 -11.93 -29.11 -3.50
N MET A 71 -11.09 -29.18 -2.47
CA MET A 71 -9.98 -28.25 -2.29
C MET A 71 -8.98 -28.32 -3.44
N ILE A 72 -8.65 -29.54 -3.90
CA ILE A 72 -7.72 -29.78 -5.02
C ILE A 72 -8.32 -29.24 -6.34
N GLU A 73 -9.62 -29.44 -6.54
CA GLU A 73 -10.32 -28.90 -7.71
C GLU A 73 -10.29 -27.37 -7.73
N VAL A 74 -10.56 -26.72 -6.59
CA VAL A 74 -10.49 -25.25 -6.45
C VAL A 74 -9.08 -24.73 -6.70
N GLU A 75 -8.05 -25.42 -6.20
CA GLU A 75 -6.65 -25.06 -6.46
C GLU A 75 -6.29 -25.20 -7.94
N ARG A 76 -6.70 -26.30 -8.58
CA ARG A 76 -6.50 -26.51 -10.02
C ARG A 76 -7.20 -25.42 -10.84
N GLU A 77 -8.47 -25.15 -10.54
CA GLU A 77 -9.24 -24.08 -11.19
C GLU A 77 -8.56 -22.70 -11.03
N PHE A 78 -8.02 -22.41 -9.85
CA PHE A 78 -7.27 -21.18 -9.60
C PHE A 78 -6.03 -21.09 -10.49
N ARG A 79 -5.25 -22.17 -10.61
CA ARG A 79 -3.99 -22.20 -11.35
C ARG A 79 -4.18 -22.27 -12.86
N GLU A 80 -5.12 -23.08 -13.33
CA GLU A 80 -5.26 -23.40 -14.75
C GLU A 80 -6.29 -22.54 -15.48
N ILE A 81 -7.22 -21.92 -14.75
CA ILE A 81 -8.30 -21.14 -15.34
C ILE A 81 -8.25 -19.67 -14.88
N ARG A 82 -8.39 -19.42 -13.58
CA ARG A 82 -8.60 -18.07 -13.06
C ARG A 82 -7.38 -17.15 -13.22
N LEU A 83 -6.18 -17.61 -12.87
CA LEU A 83 -4.97 -16.82 -13.06
C LEU A 83 -4.65 -16.56 -14.53
N PRO A 84 -4.67 -17.56 -15.45
CA PRO A 84 -4.51 -17.34 -16.87
C PRO A 84 -5.57 -16.39 -17.45
N LEU A 85 -6.82 -16.49 -17.00
CA LEU A 85 -7.88 -15.60 -17.45
C LEU A 85 -7.65 -14.14 -17.03
N ALA A 86 -7.20 -13.91 -15.79
CA ALA A 86 -6.82 -12.59 -15.33
C ALA A 86 -5.59 -12.03 -16.08
N GLN A 87 -4.58 -12.85 -16.35
CA GLN A 87 -3.43 -12.47 -17.16
C GLN A 87 -3.86 -12.07 -18.57
N ARG A 88 -4.70 -12.88 -19.21
CA ARG A 88 -5.25 -12.63 -20.54
C ARG A 88 -6.11 -11.34 -20.56
N TYR A 89 -6.88 -11.08 -19.49
CA TYR A 89 -7.59 -9.82 -19.32
C TYR A 89 -6.66 -8.62 -19.39
N GLY A 90 -5.55 -8.66 -18.65
CA GLY A 90 -4.54 -7.60 -18.66
C GLY A 90 -3.89 -7.38 -20.02
N ILE A 91 -3.68 -8.44 -20.79
CA ILE A 91 -3.11 -8.41 -22.14
C ILE A 91 -4.10 -7.79 -23.13
N GLU A 92 -5.32 -8.30 -23.20
CA GLU A 92 -6.34 -7.87 -24.16
C GLU A 92 -6.77 -6.41 -23.93
N ASN A 93 -6.79 -5.97 -22.67
CA ASN A 93 -7.07 -4.58 -22.29
C ASN A 93 -5.83 -3.69 -22.27
N ARG A 94 -4.67 -4.17 -22.67
CA ARG A 94 -3.40 -3.42 -22.74
C ARG A 94 -3.09 -2.66 -21.46
N LEU A 95 -3.30 -3.30 -20.30
CA LEU A 95 -3.05 -2.67 -19.01
C LEU A 95 -1.58 -2.35 -18.79
N ASN A 96 -0.68 -3.21 -19.27
CA ASN A 96 0.76 -2.94 -19.29
C ASN A 96 1.16 -2.40 -20.68
N ARG A 97 1.96 -1.33 -20.71
CA ARG A 97 2.21 -0.58 -21.95
C ARG A 97 3.71 -0.32 -22.13
N VAL A 98 4.24 -0.65 -23.32
CA VAL A 98 5.51 -0.09 -23.78
C VAL A 98 5.20 1.33 -24.29
N THR A 99 5.73 2.33 -23.60
CA THR A 99 5.38 3.75 -23.81
C THR A 99 6.38 4.52 -24.66
N ALA A 100 7.63 4.03 -24.71
CA ALA A 100 8.67 4.46 -25.63
C ALA A 100 9.32 3.21 -26.22
N ASN A 101 9.49 3.16 -27.55
CA ASN A 101 10.01 1.97 -28.24
C ASN A 101 10.80 2.33 -29.52
N PRO A 102 11.95 2.97 -29.41
CA PRO A 102 12.78 3.26 -30.57
C PRO A 102 13.36 1.95 -31.15
N ARG A 103 13.61 1.96 -32.48
CA ARG A 103 14.14 0.77 -33.19
C ARG A 103 15.56 0.40 -32.75
N ASP A 104 16.33 1.39 -32.35
CA ASP A 104 17.74 1.31 -31.93
C ASP A 104 17.87 1.32 -30.39
N ALA A 105 16.83 0.88 -29.70
CA ALA A 105 16.85 0.80 -28.24
C ALA A 105 17.99 -0.10 -27.75
N TRP A 106 18.79 0.42 -26.85
CA TRP A 106 19.91 -0.31 -26.22
C TRP A 106 19.69 -0.55 -24.72
N ILE A 107 18.86 0.26 -24.08
CA ILE A 107 18.52 0.14 -22.67
C ILE A 107 17.01 0.26 -22.48
N GLY A 108 16.46 -0.55 -21.58
CA GLY A 108 15.07 -0.52 -21.19
C GLY A 108 14.89 -0.12 -19.73
N PHE A 109 13.87 0.66 -19.44
CA PHE A 109 13.48 0.94 -18.06
C PHE A 109 12.05 0.42 -17.80
N VAL A 110 11.90 -0.25 -16.66
CA VAL A 110 10.61 -0.84 -16.23
C VAL A 110 10.23 -0.25 -14.90
N ALA A 111 9.02 0.30 -14.79
CA ALA A 111 8.49 0.83 -13.55
C ALA A 111 6.98 0.58 -13.42
N THR A 112 6.46 0.66 -12.18
CA THR A 112 5.03 0.49 -11.88
C THR A 112 4.41 1.75 -11.31
N GLY A 113 3.13 1.94 -11.58
CA GLY A 113 2.27 2.93 -10.92
C GLY A 113 2.92 4.30 -10.78
N PHE A 114 2.92 4.83 -9.56
CA PHE A 114 3.50 6.15 -9.25
C PHE A 114 5.00 6.26 -9.59
N THR A 115 5.76 5.18 -9.36
CA THR A 115 7.21 5.16 -9.62
C THR A 115 7.53 5.39 -11.10
N TYR A 116 6.64 4.97 -12.02
CA TYR A 116 6.77 5.26 -13.43
C TYR A 116 6.76 6.78 -13.71
N PHE A 117 5.86 7.52 -13.09
CA PHE A 117 5.79 8.97 -13.25
C PHE A 117 6.96 9.69 -12.57
N ALA A 118 7.41 9.19 -11.42
CA ALA A 118 8.63 9.70 -10.77
C ALA A 118 9.86 9.49 -11.67
N MET A 119 9.94 8.37 -12.38
CA MET A 119 10.99 8.07 -13.36
C MET A 119 10.90 9.03 -14.56
N LEU A 120 9.75 9.31 -15.11
CA LEU A 120 9.59 10.31 -16.18
C LEU A 120 10.04 11.70 -15.73
N GLU A 121 9.70 12.10 -14.51
CA GLU A 121 10.18 13.35 -13.94
C GLU A 121 11.71 13.36 -13.75
N ALA A 122 12.30 12.22 -13.35
CA ALA A 122 13.75 12.09 -13.29
C ALA A 122 14.40 12.22 -14.67
N PHE A 123 13.84 11.62 -15.71
CA PHE A 123 14.30 11.82 -17.10
C PHE A 123 14.26 13.30 -17.49
N ARG A 124 13.17 13.99 -17.20
CA ARG A 124 13.04 15.43 -17.45
C ARG A 124 14.13 16.24 -16.77
N ARG A 125 14.42 15.94 -15.50
CA ARG A 125 15.44 16.64 -14.70
C ARG A 125 16.87 16.43 -15.21
N ILE A 126 17.13 15.28 -15.82
CA ILE A 126 18.45 15.04 -16.44
C ILE A 126 18.55 15.51 -17.89
N GLY A 127 17.53 16.21 -18.41
CA GLY A 127 17.56 16.82 -19.74
C GLY A 127 16.86 16.00 -20.83
N LEU A 128 16.27 14.85 -20.52
CA LEU A 128 15.48 14.04 -21.45
C LEU A 128 13.97 14.30 -21.24
N ASP A 129 13.50 15.46 -21.69
CA ASP A 129 12.12 15.90 -21.47
C ASP A 129 11.17 15.33 -22.52
N GLY A 130 10.22 14.53 -22.05
CA GLY A 130 9.19 13.90 -22.88
C GLY A 130 9.66 12.62 -23.59
N LEU A 131 8.65 11.83 -24.05
CA LEU A 131 8.91 10.52 -24.66
C LEU A 131 9.78 10.61 -25.91
N ALA A 132 9.63 11.65 -26.73
CA ALA A 132 10.42 11.83 -27.94
C ALA A 132 11.93 12.00 -27.64
N ALA A 133 12.30 12.73 -26.58
CA ALA A 133 13.70 12.89 -26.19
C ALA A 133 14.28 11.57 -25.62
N ILE A 134 13.46 10.82 -24.89
CA ILE A 134 13.80 9.51 -24.35
C ILE A 134 14.04 8.51 -25.49
N GLU A 135 13.13 8.46 -26.48
CA GLU A 135 13.29 7.61 -27.66
C GLU A 135 14.53 7.99 -28.49
N ALA A 136 14.77 9.29 -28.70
CA ALA A 136 15.95 9.77 -29.40
C ALA A 136 17.28 9.40 -28.69
N ALA A 137 17.22 9.09 -27.40
CA ALA A 137 18.36 8.58 -26.63
C ALA A 137 18.51 7.05 -26.72
N GLY A 138 17.68 6.34 -27.49
CA GLY A 138 17.69 4.89 -27.62
C GLY A 138 17.17 4.16 -26.39
N ILE A 139 16.23 4.77 -25.66
CA ILE A 139 15.68 4.25 -24.40
C ILE A 139 14.28 3.70 -24.64
N ARG A 140 14.04 2.46 -24.22
CA ARG A 140 12.72 1.82 -24.23
C ARG A 140 12.09 1.88 -22.84
N LEU A 141 10.79 2.20 -22.75
CA LEU A 141 10.09 2.30 -21.47
C LEU A 141 8.92 1.31 -21.39
N LEU A 142 8.79 0.64 -20.25
CA LEU A 142 7.65 -0.21 -19.92
C LEU A 142 6.97 0.28 -18.65
N HIS A 143 5.70 0.64 -18.77
CA HIS A 143 4.81 0.95 -17.65
C HIS A 143 3.99 -0.28 -17.28
N LEU A 144 4.30 -0.92 -16.16
CA LEU A 144 3.51 -2.02 -15.60
C LEU A 144 2.43 -1.45 -14.68
N ARG A 145 1.19 -1.41 -15.19
CA ARG A 145 0.01 -0.95 -14.44
C ARG A 145 -0.68 -2.11 -13.72
N MET A 146 -0.46 -3.33 -14.21
CA MET A 146 -0.92 -4.59 -13.63
C MET A 146 0.26 -5.57 -13.52
N PRO A 147 1.04 -5.50 -12.43
CA PRO A 147 2.21 -6.36 -12.26
C PRO A 147 1.86 -7.82 -11.93
N VAL A 148 0.66 -8.08 -11.45
CA VAL A 148 0.20 -9.42 -11.05
C VAL A 148 -1.19 -9.68 -11.63
N PRO A 149 -1.41 -10.84 -12.28
CA PRO A 149 -0.45 -11.88 -12.65
C PRO A 149 0.63 -11.38 -13.60
N PHE A 150 1.87 -11.79 -13.36
CA PHE A 150 3.01 -11.35 -14.16
C PHE A 150 2.96 -11.95 -15.58
N ASN A 151 3.25 -11.13 -16.59
CA ASN A 151 3.28 -11.55 -17.99
C ASN A 151 4.74 -11.71 -18.47
N PRO A 152 5.32 -12.92 -18.46
CA PRO A 152 6.69 -13.15 -18.89
C PRO A 152 6.91 -12.90 -20.39
N GLU A 153 5.92 -13.15 -21.24
CA GLU A 153 6.05 -12.93 -22.69
C GLU A 153 6.20 -11.44 -23.04
N LEU A 154 5.48 -10.56 -22.33
CA LEU A 154 5.68 -9.11 -22.46
C LEU A 154 7.13 -8.72 -22.15
N ILE A 155 7.71 -9.29 -21.10
CA ILE A 155 9.09 -9.00 -20.71
C ILE A 155 10.08 -9.52 -21.73
N ARG A 156 9.86 -10.71 -22.27
CA ARG A 156 10.71 -11.30 -23.34
C ARG A 156 10.70 -10.42 -24.57
N SER A 157 9.52 -10.03 -25.04
CA SER A 157 9.37 -9.12 -26.19
C SER A 157 9.97 -7.73 -25.89
N PHE A 158 9.75 -7.18 -24.70
CA PHE A 158 10.35 -5.91 -24.27
C PHE A 158 11.87 -5.95 -24.28
N SER A 159 12.47 -7.09 -23.94
CA SER A 159 13.92 -7.25 -23.80
C SER A 159 14.66 -7.43 -25.12
N GLU A 160 13.95 -7.69 -26.22
CA GLU A 160 14.58 -7.93 -27.53
C GLU A 160 15.44 -6.74 -27.99
N GLY A 161 16.71 -7.03 -28.30
CA GLY A 161 17.67 -6.05 -28.77
C GLY A 161 18.24 -5.12 -27.69
N LEU A 162 17.85 -5.26 -26.43
CA LEU A 162 18.39 -4.48 -25.32
C LEU A 162 19.69 -5.10 -24.79
N ASP A 163 20.66 -4.26 -24.47
CA ASP A 163 21.88 -4.64 -23.73
C ASP A 163 21.58 -4.72 -22.21
N GLU A 164 20.65 -3.89 -21.75
CA GLU A 164 20.36 -3.72 -20.32
C GLU A 164 18.90 -3.36 -20.04
N ILE A 165 18.39 -3.87 -18.93
CA ILE A 165 17.08 -3.51 -18.37
C ILE A 165 17.29 -2.99 -16.95
N VAL A 166 16.83 -1.78 -16.66
CA VAL A 166 16.85 -1.19 -15.33
C VAL A 166 15.44 -1.20 -14.75
N VAL A 167 15.26 -1.85 -13.61
CA VAL A 167 13.99 -1.93 -12.89
C VAL A 167 13.92 -0.85 -11.83
N VAL A 168 13.00 0.09 -12.01
CA VAL A 168 12.77 1.20 -11.08
C VAL A 168 11.56 0.87 -10.22
N GLU A 169 11.80 0.28 -9.05
CA GLU A 169 10.77 -0.13 -8.10
C GLU A 169 11.11 0.26 -6.66
N GLU A 170 10.09 0.49 -5.85
CA GLU A 170 10.26 0.80 -4.43
C GLU A 170 10.50 -0.45 -3.58
N LYS A 171 11.24 -0.28 -2.48
CA LYS A 171 11.47 -1.29 -1.43
C LYS A 171 12.13 -2.55 -1.98
N ASN A 172 11.40 -3.64 -2.07
CA ASN A 172 11.92 -4.95 -2.42
C ASN A 172 12.09 -5.12 -3.94
N PRO A 173 13.10 -5.87 -4.40
CA PRO A 173 13.36 -6.14 -5.82
C PRO A 173 12.44 -7.23 -6.39
N THR A 174 11.13 -7.08 -6.22
CA THR A 174 10.14 -8.10 -6.62
C THR A 174 10.02 -8.21 -8.13
N LEU A 175 9.90 -7.07 -8.82
CA LEU A 175 9.86 -7.06 -10.28
C LEU A 175 11.20 -7.42 -10.89
N GLU A 176 12.29 -6.98 -10.30
CA GLU A 176 13.64 -7.34 -10.73
C GLU A 176 13.82 -8.87 -10.73
N TRP A 177 13.37 -9.56 -9.68
CA TRP A 177 13.41 -11.02 -9.61
C TRP A 177 12.51 -11.68 -10.66
N LEU A 178 11.29 -11.21 -10.82
CA LEU A 178 10.36 -11.75 -11.82
C LEU A 178 10.87 -11.56 -13.25
N ILE A 179 11.50 -10.42 -13.54
CA ILE A 179 12.09 -10.14 -14.85
C ILE A 179 13.31 -11.02 -15.08
N LYS A 180 14.20 -11.18 -14.09
CA LYS A 180 15.34 -12.11 -14.16
C LYS A 180 14.88 -13.54 -14.43
N ASP A 181 13.87 -14.02 -13.70
CA ASP A 181 13.29 -15.36 -13.89
C ASP A 181 12.69 -15.54 -15.31
N ALA A 182 11.94 -14.54 -15.80
CA ALA A 182 11.33 -14.58 -17.12
C ALA A 182 12.35 -14.67 -18.27
N LEU A 183 13.55 -14.14 -18.06
CA LEU A 183 14.63 -14.11 -19.05
C LEU A 183 15.64 -15.25 -18.87
N TYR A 184 15.70 -15.87 -17.69
CA TYR A 184 16.63 -16.95 -17.39
C TYR A 184 16.38 -18.17 -18.29
N ASN A 185 17.45 -18.85 -18.69
CA ASN A 185 17.42 -20.03 -19.59
C ASN A 185 16.83 -19.78 -21.01
N ARG A 186 16.71 -18.52 -21.46
CA ARG A 186 16.14 -18.19 -22.77
C ARG A 186 17.15 -17.70 -23.81
N GLY A 187 18.45 -17.82 -23.51
CA GLY A 187 19.52 -17.34 -24.41
C GLY A 187 19.53 -15.82 -24.56
N HIS A 188 18.85 -15.11 -23.68
CA HIS A 188 18.77 -13.65 -23.67
C HIS A 188 19.96 -13.05 -22.92
N HIS A 189 20.51 -11.97 -23.43
CA HIS A 189 21.77 -11.39 -22.94
C HIS A 189 21.61 -10.01 -22.27
N ALA A 190 20.39 -9.43 -22.20
CA ALA A 190 20.19 -8.18 -21.48
C ALA A 190 20.48 -8.35 -19.98
N ARG A 191 21.33 -7.51 -19.45
CA ARG A 191 21.58 -7.46 -18.02
C ARG A 191 20.35 -6.86 -17.33
N VAL A 192 19.91 -7.44 -16.22
CA VAL A 192 18.81 -6.92 -15.43
C VAL A 192 19.34 -6.36 -14.12
N LEU A 193 19.22 -5.06 -13.95
CA LEU A 193 19.64 -4.30 -12.78
C LEU A 193 18.44 -3.64 -12.13
N GLY A 194 18.53 -3.30 -10.85
CA GLY A 194 17.46 -2.64 -10.13
C GLY A 194 17.96 -2.00 -8.85
N LYS A 195 18.03 -2.75 -7.75
CA LYS A 195 18.50 -2.21 -6.47
C LYS A 195 20.00 -1.97 -6.45
N THR A 196 20.75 -2.82 -7.14
CA THR A 196 22.22 -2.73 -7.25
C THR A 196 22.66 -2.76 -8.70
N ASP A 197 23.83 -2.21 -8.96
CA ASP A 197 24.55 -2.39 -10.19
C ASP A 197 25.30 -3.75 -10.23
N GLU A 198 26.10 -3.98 -11.30
CA GLU A 198 26.89 -5.20 -11.50
C GLU A 198 28.03 -5.37 -10.49
N GLN A 199 28.43 -4.33 -9.80
CA GLN A 199 29.46 -4.35 -8.75
C GLN A 199 28.86 -4.51 -7.35
N GLY A 200 27.52 -4.52 -7.23
CA GLY A 200 26.80 -4.57 -5.98
C GLY A 200 26.62 -3.20 -5.28
N ALA A 201 26.99 -2.10 -5.94
CA ALA A 201 26.74 -0.76 -5.44
C ALA A 201 25.26 -0.39 -5.58
N THR A 202 24.75 0.43 -4.67
CA THR A 202 23.33 0.84 -4.69
C THR A 202 23.02 1.66 -5.93
N LEU A 203 22.11 1.15 -6.77
CA LEU A 203 21.57 1.85 -7.92
C LEU A 203 20.24 2.55 -7.57
N MET A 204 19.31 1.83 -6.93
CA MET A 204 18.03 2.35 -6.45
C MET A 204 17.85 1.99 -4.98
N ARG A 205 17.70 2.99 -4.10
CA ARG A 205 17.56 2.74 -2.67
C ARG A 205 16.34 1.88 -2.33
N SER A 206 16.46 1.05 -1.26
CA SER A 206 15.40 0.15 -0.80
C SER A 206 14.59 0.72 0.38
N TRP A 207 14.86 1.91 0.82
CA TRP A 207 14.22 2.58 1.96
C TRP A 207 13.71 3.97 1.59
N GLY A 208 12.79 4.48 2.37
CA GLY A 208 12.14 5.77 2.09
C GLY A 208 11.26 5.73 0.83
N GLN A 209 10.91 6.87 0.31
CA GLN A 209 10.20 7.03 -0.97
C GLN A 209 11.23 7.13 -2.10
N LEU A 210 11.00 6.44 -3.20
CA LEU A 210 11.80 6.55 -4.41
C LEU A 210 11.24 7.70 -5.27
N ASP A 211 11.66 8.92 -4.97
CA ASP A 211 11.29 10.11 -5.70
C ASP A 211 12.20 10.36 -6.92
N ALA A 212 11.90 11.40 -7.70
CA ALA A 212 12.66 11.73 -8.90
C ALA A 212 14.12 12.04 -8.59
N ASP A 213 14.45 12.69 -7.46
CA ASP A 213 15.82 13.00 -7.08
C ASP A 213 16.64 11.73 -6.82
N ALA A 214 16.05 10.79 -6.08
CA ALA A 214 16.68 9.50 -5.83
C ALA A 214 16.89 8.68 -7.12
N ILE A 215 15.98 8.77 -8.09
CA ILE A 215 16.07 8.07 -9.37
C ILE A 215 17.11 8.71 -10.28
N CYS A 216 17.27 10.03 -10.28
CA CYS A 216 18.21 10.76 -11.15
C CYS A 216 19.65 10.20 -11.10
N ALA A 217 20.16 9.91 -9.90
CA ALA A 217 21.51 9.37 -9.74
C ALA A 217 21.69 8.02 -10.46
N GLY A 218 20.71 7.11 -10.28
CA GLY A 218 20.69 5.82 -10.95
C GLY A 218 20.58 5.94 -12.48
N LEU A 219 19.71 6.83 -12.99
CA LEU A 219 19.59 7.09 -14.42
C LEU A 219 20.92 7.62 -15.00
N ARG A 220 21.53 8.62 -14.36
CA ARG A 220 22.80 9.18 -14.82
C ARG A 220 23.90 8.14 -14.90
N SER A 221 24.05 7.29 -13.89
CA SER A 221 25.08 6.26 -13.84
C SER A 221 25.01 5.30 -15.04
N ARG A 222 23.80 5.04 -15.54
CA ARG A 222 23.58 4.12 -16.69
C ARG A 222 23.64 4.82 -18.05
N LEU A 223 23.29 6.09 -18.12
CA LEU A 223 23.13 6.80 -19.39
C LEU A 223 24.38 7.60 -19.83
N THR A 224 25.23 8.04 -18.88
CA THR A 224 26.35 8.92 -19.16
C THR A 224 27.31 8.36 -20.23
N GLY A 225 27.52 7.05 -20.26
CA GLY A 225 28.45 6.43 -21.21
C GLY A 225 28.05 6.53 -22.69
N ARG A 226 26.74 6.58 -22.99
CA ARG A 226 26.21 6.61 -24.37
C ARG A 226 25.51 7.91 -24.74
N VAL A 227 24.90 8.59 -23.81
CA VAL A 227 24.13 9.81 -24.09
C VAL A 227 24.53 10.99 -23.21
N GLY A 228 25.73 10.95 -22.63
CA GLY A 228 26.24 11.99 -21.73
C GLY A 228 26.13 13.40 -22.27
N ASP A 229 26.37 13.59 -23.56
CA ASP A 229 26.29 14.90 -24.24
C ASP A 229 24.87 15.48 -24.28
N ARG A 230 23.85 14.63 -24.11
CA ARG A 230 22.46 15.03 -24.09
C ARG A 230 21.92 15.25 -22.68
N LEU A 231 22.67 14.83 -21.66
CA LEU A 231 22.25 14.99 -20.28
C LEU A 231 22.57 16.39 -19.78
N ALA A 232 21.62 17.01 -19.09
CA ALA A 232 21.88 18.27 -18.40
C ALA A 232 23.01 18.06 -17.38
N LEU A 233 24.04 18.91 -17.39
CA LEU A 233 25.20 18.82 -16.50
C LEU A 233 24.81 18.91 -15.03
N GLU A 234 23.81 19.73 -14.74
CA GLU A 234 23.22 19.88 -13.41
C GLU A 234 21.70 19.70 -13.50
N PRO A 235 21.05 19.11 -12.49
CA PRO A 235 19.60 19.16 -12.42
C PRO A 235 19.20 20.66 -12.39
N PRO A 236 18.08 21.03 -13.04
CA PRO A 236 17.58 22.38 -12.94
C PRO A 236 17.49 22.76 -11.47
N PRO A 237 17.93 23.97 -11.08
CA PRO A 237 17.95 24.37 -9.69
C PRO A 237 16.55 24.14 -9.12
N VAL A 238 16.46 23.27 -8.11
CA VAL A 238 15.24 23.18 -7.31
C VAL A 238 15.01 24.59 -6.82
N ARG A 239 13.95 25.26 -7.30
CA ARG A 239 13.52 26.49 -6.69
C ARG A 239 13.17 26.12 -5.26
N GLU A 240 14.15 26.23 -4.38
CA GLU A 240 13.87 26.20 -2.95
C GLU A 240 12.85 27.32 -2.72
N ARG A 241 11.59 26.95 -2.64
CA ARG A 241 10.65 27.83 -1.98
C ARG A 241 11.25 28.00 -0.60
N ALA A 242 11.74 29.21 -0.31
CA ALA A 242 12.13 29.57 1.05
C ALA A 242 10.91 29.21 1.93
N LEU A 243 10.98 28.04 2.54
CA LEU A 243 9.99 27.67 3.55
C LEU A 243 10.19 28.71 4.64
N ILE A 244 9.24 29.62 4.78
CA ILE A 244 9.19 30.49 5.94
C ILE A 244 9.13 29.53 7.13
N PRO A 245 10.19 29.44 7.94
CA PRO A 245 10.17 28.52 9.08
C PRO A 245 9.01 28.96 9.96
N LEU A 246 8.00 28.11 10.07
CA LEU A 246 6.93 28.33 11.04
C LEU A 246 7.59 28.30 12.41
N THR A 247 7.58 29.45 13.09
CA THR A 247 8.10 29.57 14.45
C THR A 247 7.31 28.74 15.47
N VAL A 248 6.15 28.22 15.08
CA VAL A 248 5.29 27.36 15.90
C VAL A 248 4.84 26.18 15.06
N ASN A 249 5.30 24.97 15.42
CA ASN A 249 4.72 23.73 14.94
C ASN A 249 3.46 23.42 15.73
N ARG A 250 2.35 23.19 15.04
CA ARG A 250 1.16 22.62 15.68
C ARG A 250 1.38 21.13 15.86
N THR A 251 1.55 20.69 17.11
CA THR A 251 1.44 19.29 17.46
C THR A 251 -0.03 18.87 17.39
N PRO A 252 -0.34 17.62 17.06
CA PRO A 252 -1.69 17.10 17.15
C PRO A 252 -2.27 17.31 18.56
N PHE A 253 -3.52 17.74 18.63
CA PHE A 253 -4.23 17.97 19.90
C PHE A 253 -5.72 17.66 19.73
N PHE A 254 -6.38 17.33 20.82
CA PHE A 254 -7.82 17.13 20.82
C PHE A 254 -8.57 18.46 20.76
N CYS A 255 -9.77 18.44 20.20
CA CYS A 255 -10.63 19.62 20.12
C CYS A 255 -10.84 20.25 21.50
N SER A 256 -11.07 21.57 21.54
CA SER A 256 -11.37 22.28 22.79
C SER A 256 -12.64 21.69 23.43
N GLY A 257 -12.56 21.36 24.73
CA GLY A 257 -13.67 20.73 25.48
C GLY A 257 -13.86 19.23 25.19
N CYS A 258 -13.04 18.62 24.33
CA CYS A 258 -13.16 17.20 24.05
C CYS A 258 -12.81 16.33 25.28
N PRO A 259 -13.62 15.32 25.62
CA PRO A 259 -13.35 14.41 26.74
C PRO A 259 -12.01 13.68 26.64
N HIS A 260 -11.47 13.49 25.43
CA HIS A 260 -10.14 12.89 25.24
C HIS A 260 -9.02 13.67 25.93
N ASN A 261 -9.20 14.98 26.19
CA ASN A 261 -8.23 15.78 26.93
C ASN A 261 -8.00 15.25 28.35
N TRP A 262 -8.97 14.57 28.93
CA TRP A 262 -8.89 13.94 30.25
C TRP A 262 -8.79 12.42 30.14
N GLY A 263 -9.60 11.80 29.31
CA GLY A 263 -9.68 10.35 29.17
C GLY A 263 -8.39 9.69 28.74
N THR A 264 -7.51 10.40 28.03
CA THR A 264 -6.20 9.84 27.60
C THR A 264 -5.07 10.04 28.61
N LYS A 265 -5.27 10.78 29.70
CA LYS A 265 -4.26 10.90 30.74
C LYS A 265 -4.05 9.59 31.47
N VAL A 266 -2.80 9.27 31.79
CA VAL A 266 -2.38 8.08 32.53
C VAL A 266 -1.33 8.46 33.59
N PRO A 267 -1.04 7.59 34.55
CA PRO A 267 0.08 7.76 35.47
C PRO A 267 1.42 7.85 34.73
N ASP A 268 2.39 8.54 35.36
CA ASP A 268 3.74 8.65 34.84
C ASP A 268 4.38 7.27 34.63
N GLY A 269 5.02 7.07 33.51
CA GLY A 269 5.66 5.80 33.16
C GLY A 269 4.70 4.65 32.77
N ALA A 270 3.40 4.93 32.58
CA ALA A 270 2.45 3.92 32.19
C ALA A 270 2.58 3.56 30.70
N LEU A 271 2.50 2.28 30.39
CA LEU A 271 2.35 1.79 29.01
C LEU A 271 0.94 2.02 28.49
N VAL A 272 0.83 2.49 27.26
CA VAL A 272 -0.45 2.81 26.62
C VAL A 272 -0.55 2.18 25.25
N GLY A 273 -1.63 1.45 25.01
CA GLY A 273 -2.05 1.02 23.70
C GLY A 273 -2.97 2.08 23.06
N ALA A 274 -2.69 2.48 21.83
CA ALA A 274 -3.57 3.30 21.03
C ALA A 274 -4.35 2.42 20.03
N GLY A 275 -5.56 2.85 19.69
CA GLY A 275 -6.35 2.25 18.63
C GLY A 275 -6.58 3.23 17.48
N THR A 276 -7.32 2.81 16.47
CA THR A 276 -7.67 3.65 15.33
C THR A 276 -8.82 4.58 15.69
N GLY A 277 -8.55 5.89 15.72
CA GLY A 277 -9.51 6.93 16.08
C GLY A 277 -8.81 8.19 16.57
N CYS A 278 -9.55 9.18 17.09
CA CYS A 278 -8.97 10.41 17.63
C CYS A 278 -7.92 10.15 18.72
N HIS A 279 -8.09 9.11 19.52
CA HIS A 279 -7.11 8.70 20.53
C HIS A 279 -5.79 8.18 19.94
N GLY A 280 -5.73 7.82 18.65
CA GLY A 280 -4.49 7.52 17.94
C GLY A 280 -3.53 8.71 17.87
N MET A 281 -4.01 9.95 18.03
CA MET A 281 -3.16 11.13 18.09
C MET A 281 -2.23 11.14 19.32
N THR A 282 -2.50 10.34 20.34
CA THR A 282 -1.61 10.18 21.51
C THR A 282 -0.21 9.74 21.10
N LEU A 283 -0.04 9.01 20.00
CA LEU A 283 1.28 8.65 19.45
C LEU A 283 2.19 9.84 19.12
N LEU A 284 1.61 11.02 18.96
CA LEU A 284 2.30 12.25 18.56
C LEU A 284 2.28 13.33 19.67
N MET A 285 1.78 12.97 20.86
CA MET A 285 1.68 13.84 22.02
C MET A 285 2.81 13.58 23.00
N ASP A 286 2.97 14.50 23.99
CA ASP A 286 3.96 14.36 25.05
C ASP A 286 3.66 13.14 25.94
N GLU A 287 4.61 12.22 26.04
CA GLU A 287 4.51 10.99 26.84
C GLU A 287 4.22 11.24 28.31
N LYS A 288 4.70 12.35 28.89
CA LYS A 288 4.37 12.76 30.27
C LYS A 288 2.89 12.95 30.50
N ARG A 289 2.12 13.21 29.41
CA ARG A 289 0.68 13.40 29.49
C ARG A 289 -0.11 12.15 29.17
N VAL A 290 0.33 11.40 28.16
CA VAL A 290 -0.45 10.30 27.56
C VAL A 290 0.15 8.93 27.76
N GLY A 291 1.33 8.85 28.42
CA GLY A 291 2.08 7.61 28.63
C GLY A 291 2.94 7.19 27.47
N GLU A 292 3.76 6.16 27.68
CA GLU A 292 4.58 5.53 26.64
C GLU A 292 3.70 4.67 25.74
N SER A 293 3.60 5.05 24.46
CA SER A 293 2.74 4.33 23.53
C SER A 293 3.45 3.14 22.90
N ILE A 294 2.88 1.95 23.08
CA ILE A 294 3.35 0.71 22.43
C ILE A 294 2.90 0.58 20.96
N GLY A 295 2.19 1.55 20.44
CA GLY A 295 1.74 1.59 19.05
C GLY A 295 0.23 1.48 18.86
N ILE A 296 -0.17 1.42 17.58
CA ILE A 296 -1.56 1.22 17.15
C ILE A 296 -1.75 -0.22 16.69
N THR A 297 -2.86 -0.81 17.12
CA THR A 297 -3.34 -2.10 16.58
C THR A 297 -4.52 -1.91 15.63
N ALA A 298 -4.85 -2.96 14.89
CA ALA A 298 -6.05 -2.99 14.06
C ALA A 298 -7.31 -2.86 14.91
N MET A 299 -8.35 -2.21 14.36
CA MET A 299 -9.68 -2.13 15.00
C MET A 299 -10.20 -3.53 15.34
N GLY A 300 -10.56 -3.73 16.60
CA GLY A 300 -11.02 -5.00 17.13
C GLY A 300 -9.93 -5.87 17.77
N ASN A 301 -8.66 -5.45 17.73
CA ASN A 301 -7.57 -6.16 18.38
C ASN A 301 -6.94 -5.38 19.55
N GLU A 302 -7.50 -4.23 19.87
CA GLU A 302 -7.00 -3.35 20.91
C GLU A 302 -7.00 -4.04 22.27
N GLY A 303 -5.85 -4.12 22.90
CA GLY A 303 -5.61 -4.81 24.17
C GLY A 303 -5.16 -6.26 24.01
N ALA A 304 -5.55 -6.98 22.96
CA ALA A 304 -5.17 -8.38 22.77
C ALA A 304 -3.67 -8.60 22.64
N GLN A 305 -2.94 -7.63 22.08
CA GLN A 305 -1.49 -7.66 21.98
C GLN A 305 -0.80 -7.75 23.35
N TRP A 306 -1.42 -7.21 24.41
CA TRP A 306 -0.88 -7.26 25.76
C TRP A 306 -0.77 -8.67 26.29
N VAL A 307 -1.70 -9.55 25.95
CA VAL A 307 -1.66 -10.96 26.36
C VAL A 307 -0.39 -11.65 25.90
N GLY A 308 0.10 -11.30 24.69
CA GLY A 308 1.35 -11.83 24.15
C GLY A 308 2.60 -11.09 24.63
N MET A 309 2.50 -9.81 24.97
CA MET A 309 3.65 -8.96 25.32
C MET A 309 4.02 -9.05 26.79
N GLU A 310 3.04 -9.07 27.70
CA GLU A 310 3.25 -8.97 29.15
C GLU A 310 4.26 -9.97 29.70
N PRO A 311 4.37 -11.23 29.24
CA PRO A 311 5.37 -12.16 29.74
C PRO A 311 6.83 -11.78 29.41
N PHE A 312 7.05 -10.81 28.53
CA PHE A 312 8.37 -10.45 27.99
C PHE A 312 8.80 -9.01 28.31
N VAL A 313 7.98 -8.26 29.05
CA VAL A 313 8.26 -6.87 29.46
C VAL A 313 8.31 -6.77 30.99
N ALA A 314 8.91 -5.68 31.49
CA ALA A 314 9.01 -5.45 32.93
C ALA A 314 7.73 -4.88 33.56
N GLU A 315 6.92 -4.23 32.74
CA GLU A 315 5.64 -3.63 33.12
C GLU A 315 4.59 -4.71 33.29
N HIS A 316 3.71 -4.52 34.28
CA HIS A 316 2.65 -5.47 34.59
C HIS A 316 1.25 -4.95 34.29
N HIS A 317 1.14 -3.75 33.70
CA HIS A 317 -0.16 -3.13 33.41
C HIS A 317 -0.14 -2.33 32.11
N LEU A 318 -1.21 -2.47 31.31
CA LEU A 318 -1.44 -1.70 30.10
C LEU A 318 -2.69 -0.84 30.24
N PHE A 319 -2.61 0.42 29.82
CA PHE A 319 -3.79 1.25 29.56
C PHE A 319 -4.13 1.21 28.07
N GLN A 320 -5.24 0.62 27.69
CA GLN A 320 -5.69 0.52 26.31
C GLN A 320 -6.79 1.51 26.02
N ASN A 321 -6.52 2.47 25.13
CA ASN A 321 -7.51 3.40 24.63
C ASN A 321 -8.22 2.83 23.40
N TYR A 322 -9.53 2.95 23.30
CA TYR A 322 -10.29 2.77 22.06
C TYR A 322 -11.62 3.52 22.07
N GLY A 323 -12.13 3.83 20.90
CA GLY A 323 -13.42 4.49 20.74
C GLY A 323 -14.60 3.52 20.90
N ASP A 324 -15.75 4.06 21.26
CA ASP A 324 -17.01 3.35 21.31
C ASP A 324 -17.38 2.73 19.96
N GLY A 325 -17.15 3.41 18.85
CA GLY A 325 -17.37 2.85 17.52
C GLY A 325 -16.59 1.55 17.28
N THR A 326 -15.31 1.49 17.69
CA THR A 326 -14.50 0.26 17.63
C THR A 326 -15.05 -0.81 18.59
N PHE A 327 -15.46 -0.42 19.80
CA PHE A 327 -16.03 -1.36 20.76
C PHE A 327 -17.28 -2.04 20.20
N PHE A 328 -18.23 -1.27 19.67
CA PHE A 328 -19.48 -1.83 19.12
C PHE A 328 -19.23 -2.64 17.84
N HIS A 329 -18.26 -2.23 17.03
CA HIS A 329 -17.93 -2.88 15.78
C HIS A 329 -17.23 -4.25 15.99
N SER A 330 -16.19 -4.32 16.84
CA SER A 330 -15.33 -5.51 16.87
C SER A 330 -14.48 -5.73 18.14
N ALA A 331 -14.23 -4.70 18.99
CA ALA A 331 -13.27 -4.82 20.09
C ALA A 331 -13.77 -5.61 21.29
N GLN A 332 -15.03 -5.97 21.34
CA GLN A 332 -15.60 -6.78 22.45
C GLN A 332 -14.89 -8.14 22.59
N LEU A 333 -14.51 -8.77 21.48
CA LEU A 333 -13.80 -10.05 21.50
C LEU A 333 -12.40 -9.93 22.09
N ALA A 334 -11.66 -8.86 21.75
CA ALA A 334 -10.34 -8.60 22.31
C ALA A 334 -10.40 -8.38 23.83
N LEU A 335 -11.41 -7.62 24.29
CA LEU A 335 -11.66 -7.42 25.73
C LEU A 335 -11.96 -8.75 26.43
N GLN A 336 -12.88 -9.55 25.91
CA GLN A 336 -13.20 -10.88 26.47
C GLN A 336 -11.97 -11.80 26.51
N TYR A 337 -11.12 -11.74 25.47
CA TYR A 337 -9.87 -12.49 25.43
C TYR A 337 -8.91 -12.09 26.55
N CYS A 338 -8.74 -10.79 26.80
CA CYS A 338 -7.90 -10.28 27.89
C CYS A 338 -8.45 -10.68 29.27
N VAL A 339 -9.78 -10.63 29.45
CA VAL A 339 -10.44 -11.10 30.69
C VAL A 339 -10.19 -12.59 30.89
N GLY A 340 -10.43 -13.40 29.87
CA GLY A 340 -10.20 -14.85 29.89
C GLY A 340 -8.73 -15.22 30.17
N ALA A 341 -7.80 -14.42 29.66
CA ALA A 341 -6.35 -14.56 29.90
C ALA A 341 -5.92 -14.01 31.27
N LYS A 342 -6.81 -13.40 32.05
CA LYS A 342 -6.55 -12.83 33.39
C LYS A 342 -5.40 -11.83 33.41
N LYS A 343 -5.39 -10.91 32.43
CA LYS A 343 -4.34 -9.90 32.30
C LYS A 343 -4.72 -8.61 33.01
N ASP A 344 -3.71 -7.99 33.64
CA ASP A 344 -3.85 -6.67 34.27
C ASP A 344 -3.85 -5.59 33.18
N ILE A 345 -5.05 -5.10 32.85
CA ILE A 345 -5.28 -4.11 31.80
C ILE A 345 -6.44 -3.18 32.17
N THR A 346 -6.27 -1.90 31.90
CA THR A 346 -7.36 -0.92 31.99
C THR A 346 -7.80 -0.52 30.58
N PHE A 347 -8.99 -0.89 30.21
CA PHE A 347 -9.62 -0.42 28.97
C PHE A 347 -10.27 0.95 29.19
N LYS A 348 -9.96 1.90 28.33
CA LYS A 348 -10.58 3.23 28.31
C LYS A 348 -11.47 3.32 27.07
N ILE A 349 -12.77 3.09 27.24
CA ILE A 349 -13.75 3.27 26.19
C ILE A 349 -14.09 4.75 26.11
N LEU A 350 -13.64 5.40 25.06
CA LEU A 350 -13.86 6.83 24.83
C LEU A 350 -15.21 7.00 24.12
N TYR A 351 -16.26 7.10 24.92
CA TYR A 351 -17.65 7.11 24.45
C TYR A 351 -18.07 8.50 24.00
N ASN A 352 -18.47 8.67 22.74
CA ASN A 352 -19.01 9.90 22.19
C ASN A 352 -20.22 9.69 21.25
N GLY A 353 -20.67 8.44 21.05
CA GLY A 353 -21.82 8.08 20.22
C GLY A 353 -21.60 8.21 18.72
N THR A 354 -20.38 8.53 18.26
CA THR A 354 -20.11 8.78 16.84
C THR A 354 -18.73 8.34 16.41
N VAL A 355 -18.58 7.97 15.15
CA VAL A 355 -17.29 7.72 14.50
C VAL A 355 -16.75 9.06 13.96
N ALA A 356 -16.17 9.86 14.85
CA ALA A 356 -15.86 11.27 14.60
C ALA A 356 -14.79 11.49 13.52
N MET A 357 -13.73 10.66 13.47
CA MET A 357 -12.56 10.87 12.61
C MET A 357 -12.89 10.76 11.11
N THR A 358 -13.88 9.97 10.75
CA THR A 358 -14.24 9.73 9.34
C THR A 358 -15.43 10.56 8.86
N GLY A 359 -15.91 11.50 9.67
CA GLY A 359 -16.95 12.45 9.27
C GLY A 359 -18.22 12.43 10.15
N GLY A 360 -18.18 11.77 11.32
CA GLY A 360 -19.28 11.81 12.28
C GLY A 360 -20.42 10.85 11.92
N GLN A 361 -20.10 9.66 11.43
CA GLN A 361 -21.07 8.60 11.19
C GLN A 361 -21.59 8.03 12.51
N ASP A 362 -22.81 7.50 12.49
CA ASP A 362 -23.38 6.78 13.62
C ASP A 362 -22.58 5.50 13.90
N SER A 363 -22.44 5.16 15.17
CA SER A 363 -21.83 3.89 15.58
C SER A 363 -22.75 2.71 15.23
N VAL A 364 -22.18 1.57 14.87
CA VAL A 364 -22.94 0.35 14.61
C VAL A 364 -23.52 -0.18 15.92
N SER A 365 -24.84 -0.33 15.97
CA SER A 365 -25.56 -0.90 17.14
C SER A 365 -25.12 -0.29 18.48
N PRO A 366 -25.19 1.03 18.66
CA PRO A 366 -24.81 1.67 19.90
C PRO A 366 -25.74 1.23 21.03
N ILE A 367 -25.19 1.09 22.23
CA ILE A 367 -25.96 0.85 23.47
C ILE A 367 -25.67 1.97 24.47
N GLU A 368 -26.65 2.27 25.30
CA GLU A 368 -26.52 3.33 26.29
C GLU A 368 -25.50 2.97 27.38
N VAL A 369 -24.93 3.98 28.02
CA VAL A 369 -23.88 3.78 29.03
C VAL A 369 -24.29 2.83 30.17
N PRO A 370 -25.51 2.86 30.74
CA PRO A 370 -25.91 1.90 31.78
C PRO A 370 -25.91 0.44 31.29
N GLU A 371 -26.35 0.22 30.07
CA GLU A 371 -26.38 -1.11 29.46
C GLU A 371 -24.95 -1.58 29.14
N LEU A 372 -24.09 -0.67 28.66
CA LEU A 372 -22.68 -0.93 28.41
C LEU A 372 -21.98 -1.38 29.71
N VAL A 373 -22.20 -0.69 30.84
CA VAL A 373 -21.66 -1.08 32.15
C VAL A 373 -22.11 -2.50 32.53
N THR A 374 -23.39 -2.79 32.35
CA THR A 374 -23.94 -4.13 32.64
C THR A 374 -23.27 -5.20 31.80
N LEU A 375 -23.09 -4.94 30.50
CA LEU A 375 -22.42 -5.83 29.57
C LEU A 375 -20.93 -6.08 29.95
N LEU A 376 -20.22 -5.03 30.28
CA LEU A 376 -18.82 -5.11 30.70
C LEU A 376 -18.61 -5.92 31.95
N LEU A 377 -19.49 -5.75 32.96
CA LEU A 377 -19.48 -6.56 34.17
C LEU A 377 -19.84 -8.03 33.87
N ALA A 378 -20.78 -8.27 32.97
CA ALA A 378 -21.13 -9.62 32.54
C ALA A 378 -19.98 -10.33 31.77
N TYR A 379 -19.13 -9.59 31.10
CA TYR A 379 -17.89 -10.14 30.50
C TYR A 379 -16.81 -10.50 31.55
N GLY A 380 -17.01 -10.13 32.81
CA GLY A 380 -16.12 -10.49 33.90
C GLY A 380 -15.04 -9.44 34.22
N LEU A 381 -15.22 -8.19 33.81
CA LEU A 381 -14.36 -7.12 34.29
C LEU A 381 -14.55 -6.93 35.81
N SER A 382 -13.47 -6.80 36.55
CA SER A 382 -13.50 -6.67 38.01
C SER A 382 -14.03 -5.31 38.46
N LYS A 383 -13.93 -4.29 37.64
CA LYS A 383 -14.38 -2.92 37.95
C LYS A 383 -14.72 -2.15 36.67
N VAL A 384 -15.82 -1.41 36.72
CA VAL A 384 -16.16 -0.42 35.68
C VAL A 384 -16.35 0.94 36.38
N ALA A 385 -15.77 1.99 35.82
CA ALA A 385 -15.91 3.35 36.31
C ALA A 385 -16.37 4.25 35.15
N ILE A 386 -17.31 5.13 35.43
CA ILE A 386 -17.77 6.17 34.51
C ILE A 386 -17.12 7.46 34.92
N THR A 387 -16.49 8.16 33.97
CA THR A 387 -15.92 9.49 34.15
C THR A 387 -16.56 10.44 33.16
N THR A 388 -16.89 11.65 33.57
CA THR A 388 -17.52 12.71 32.75
C THR A 388 -16.64 13.95 32.74
#